data_f01b0b4404e8767e85aa6d4dd7290846
#
_entry.id   f01b0b4404e8767e85aa6d4dd7290846
#
_cell.length_a   1.000
_cell.length_b   1.000
_cell.length_c   1.000
_cell.angle_alpha   90.00
_cell.angle_beta   90.00
_cell.angle_gamma   90.00
#
_symmetry.space_group_name_H-M   'P 1'
#
loop_
_entity.id
_entity.type
_entity.pdbx_description
1 polymer ?
#
loop_
_entity_poly.entity_id
_entity_poly.type
_entity_poly.pdbx_seq_one_letter_code
_entity_poly.pdbx_strand_id
1 'polypeptide(L)'
;HFNPKVNLNERVTDIRKVSERHFEIETSEGHIYESKAVIFAIGGGIINPKPLDIKGAERYQLTNLHYVVQSFSKFRDKDVLISGGGNTALDWARDIAKIAKSVTVIYRKSETSGYEAMNGILKELGVQLLPNTKIKQFIGNDNDTRIHQVKLENVESGKIETQAFDEVIISHGFDHENPLLKDCTSQFELYDEYRVKGFGNTTTSVEGIYACGDIVHHDAKVHLIASAFSDAGNAANLAKTYIEPHAATEGYVSSHNDIFKESNKDIVNQYLY
;
A
#
# COMPACT_ATOMS: atom_id res chain seq x y z
N HIS A 1 6.05 19.18 17.87
CA HIS A 1 6.25 20.62 17.78
C HIS A 1 5.15 21.35 17.00
N PHE A 2 4.43 20.70 16.10
CA PHE A 2 3.59 21.39 15.14
C PHE A 2 2.08 21.27 15.39
N ASN A 3 1.61 20.45 16.29
CA ASN A 3 0.19 20.26 16.64
C ASN A 3 -0.79 20.53 15.47
N PRO A 4 -0.65 19.82 14.32
CA PRO A 4 -1.52 20.07 13.19
C PRO A 4 -2.96 19.71 13.57
N LYS A 5 -3.94 20.48 13.05
CA LYS A 5 -5.33 20.09 13.17
C LYS A 5 -5.57 18.83 12.34
N VAL A 6 -6.03 17.77 12.98
CA VAL A 6 -6.35 16.50 12.33
C VAL A 6 -7.85 16.24 12.45
N ASN A 7 -8.52 16.09 11.31
CA ASN A 7 -9.91 15.67 11.26
C ASN A 7 -9.93 14.17 10.93
N LEU A 8 -10.50 13.37 11.83
CA LEU A 8 -10.62 11.92 11.69
C LEU A 8 -12.00 11.54 11.15
N ASN A 9 -12.08 10.37 10.50
CA ASN A 9 -13.32 9.84 9.93
C ASN A 9 -13.97 10.73 8.86
N GLU A 10 -13.20 11.59 8.23
CA GLU A 10 -13.63 12.43 7.11
C GLU A 10 -12.90 12.01 5.83
N ARG A 11 -13.66 11.75 4.78
CA ARG A 11 -13.15 11.49 3.43
C ARG A 11 -13.35 12.73 2.58
N VAL A 12 -12.30 13.22 1.95
CA VAL A 12 -12.43 14.28 0.92
C VAL A 12 -13.12 13.68 -0.30
N THR A 13 -14.18 14.34 -0.76
CA THR A 13 -15.01 13.94 -1.91
C THR A 13 -14.82 14.85 -3.10
N ASP A 14 -14.52 16.13 -2.89
CA ASP A 14 -14.21 17.07 -3.96
C ASP A 14 -13.17 18.11 -3.53
N ILE A 15 -12.45 18.63 -4.52
CA ILE A 15 -11.54 19.77 -4.38
C ILE A 15 -11.78 20.70 -5.55
N ARG A 16 -12.11 21.94 -5.25
CA ARG A 16 -12.40 22.96 -6.24
C ARG A 16 -11.45 24.15 -6.07
N LYS A 17 -10.72 24.49 -7.12
CA LYS A 17 -9.97 25.75 -7.19
C LYS A 17 -10.95 26.88 -7.50
N VAL A 18 -11.23 27.71 -6.53
CA VAL A 18 -12.16 28.85 -6.64
C VAL A 18 -11.45 30.05 -7.28
N SER A 19 -10.21 30.32 -6.84
CA SER A 19 -9.36 31.37 -7.38
C SER A 19 -7.90 31.08 -7.08
N GLU A 20 -6.99 32.00 -7.40
CA GLU A 20 -5.61 31.92 -6.98
C GLU A 20 -5.53 31.86 -5.44
N ARG A 21 -4.82 30.87 -4.91
CA ARG A 21 -4.68 30.64 -3.44
C ARG A 21 -6.00 30.48 -2.70
N HIS A 22 -7.05 30.01 -3.37
CA HIS A 22 -8.33 29.72 -2.73
C HIS A 22 -8.89 28.41 -3.26
N PHE A 23 -8.93 27.38 -2.42
CA PHE A 23 -9.49 26.07 -2.66
C PHE A 23 -10.59 25.77 -1.66
N GLU A 24 -11.66 25.17 -2.12
CA GLU A 24 -12.70 24.56 -1.30
C GLU A 24 -12.53 23.04 -1.35
N ILE A 25 -12.52 22.42 -0.18
CA ILE A 25 -12.37 20.97 0.01
C ILE A 25 -13.65 20.46 0.65
N GLU A 26 -14.41 19.65 -0.08
CA GLU A 26 -15.63 19.01 0.41
C GLU A 26 -15.34 17.63 0.96
N THR A 27 -16.06 17.23 2.01
CA THR A 27 -15.93 15.91 2.64
C THR A 27 -17.25 15.13 2.60
N SER A 28 -17.16 13.82 2.85
CA SER A 28 -18.31 12.89 2.93
C SER A 28 -19.32 13.28 4.01
N GLU A 29 -18.89 14.05 5.02
CA GLU A 29 -19.75 14.54 6.11
C GLU A 29 -20.44 15.87 5.76
N GLY A 30 -20.22 16.39 4.54
CA GLY A 30 -20.79 17.65 4.06
C GLY A 30 -20.07 18.90 4.60
N HIS A 31 -18.89 18.74 5.20
CA HIS A 31 -18.08 19.88 5.61
C HIS A 31 -17.35 20.46 4.39
N ILE A 32 -17.20 21.77 4.38
CA ILE A 32 -16.39 22.52 3.41
C ILE A 32 -15.25 23.20 4.15
N TYR A 33 -14.02 22.89 3.74
CA TYR A 33 -12.82 23.53 4.26
C TYR A 33 -12.20 24.44 3.21
N GLU A 34 -11.74 25.61 3.63
CA GLU A 34 -11.01 26.53 2.77
C GLU A 34 -9.50 26.39 2.98
N SER A 35 -8.73 26.43 1.90
CA SER A 35 -7.28 26.35 1.93
C SER A 35 -6.64 27.20 0.84
N LYS A 36 -5.40 27.65 1.09
CA LYS A 36 -4.60 28.37 0.09
C LYS A 36 -3.79 27.46 -0.83
N ALA A 37 -3.54 26.23 -0.39
CA ALA A 37 -2.86 25.19 -1.17
C ALA A 37 -3.31 23.81 -0.68
N VAL A 38 -3.15 22.79 -1.51
CA VAL A 38 -3.50 21.42 -1.18
C VAL A 38 -2.31 20.50 -1.43
N ILE A 39 -2.06 19.55 -0.54
CA ILE A 39 -1.05 18.50 -0.72
C ILE A 39 -1.73 17.13 -0.63
N PHE A 40 -1.69 16.37 -1.71
CA PHE A 40 -2.10 14.97 -1.72
C PHE A 40 -1.02 14.09 -1.09
N ALA A 41 -1.38 13.36 -0.03
CA ALA A 41 -0.53 12.38 0.64
C ALA A 41 -1.30 11.08 0.90
N ILE A 42 -2.16 10.68 -0.04
CA ILE A 42 -3.15 9.59 0.10
C ILE A 42 -2.65 8.22 -0.36
N GLY A 43 -1.34 8.09 -0.60
CA GLY A 43 -0.73 6.83 -1.03
C GLY A 43 -1.30 6.30 -2.35
N GLY A 44 -1.49 5.01 -2.45
CA GLY A 44 -2.05 4.35 -3.64
C GLY A 44 -3.59 4.40 -3.74
N GLY A 45 -4.25 5.25 -2.97
CA GLY A 45 -5.72 5.28 -2.89
C GLY A 45 -6.29 4.11 -2.09
N ILE A 46 -7.47 3.63 -2.48
CA ILE A 46 -8.11 2.44 -1.93
C ILE A 46 -7.45 1.22 -2.57
N ILE A 47 -6.91 0.34 -1.74
CA ILE A 47 -6.18 -0.86 -2.17
C ILE A 47 -7.03 -2.08 -1.86
N ASN A 48 -7.55 -2.74 -2.90
CA ASN A 48 -8.35 -3.95 -2.79
C ASN A 48 -7.53 -5.16 -3.26
N PRO A 49 -7.39 -6.22 -2.45
CA PRO A 49 -6.75 -7.44 -2.92
C PRO A 49 -7.50 -8.03 -4.12
N LYS A 50 -6.75 -8.45 -5.15
CA LYS A 50 -7.36 -9.11 -6.31
C LYS A 50 -7.99 -10.43 -5.89
N PRO A 51 -9.31 -10.60 -6.08
CA PRO A 51 -9.98 -11.85 -5.73
C PRO A 51 -9.50 -13.00 -6.62
N LEU A 52 -9.55 -14.20 -6.08
CA LEU A 52 -9.30 -15.41 -6.85
C LEU A 52 -10.53 -15.75 -7.67
N ASP A 53 -10.35 -15.93 -8.98
CA ASP A 53 -11.42 -16.30 -9.91
C ASP A 53 -11.69 -17.83 -9.82
N ILE A 54 -12.28 -18.24 -8.70
CA ILE A 54 -12.80 -19.60 -8.47
C ILE A 54 -14.19 -19.48 -7.90
N LYS A 55 -15.19 -19.99 -8.62
CA LYS A 55 -16.59 -19.95 -8.22
C LYS A 55 -16.79 -20.56 -6.83
N GLY A 56 -17.41 -19.79 -5.94
CA GLY A 56 -17.74 -20.21 -4.58
C GLY A 56 -16.55 -20.09 -3.59
N ALA A 57 -15.43 -19.48 -3.98
CA ALA A 57 -14.30 -19.25 -3.07
C ALA A 57 -14.65 -18.27 -1.95
N GLU A 58 -15.56 -17.33 -2.20
CA GLU A 58 -15.99 -16.28 -1.28
C GLU A 58 -16.50 -16.80 0.05
N ARG A 59 -17.14 -17.99 0.08
CA ARG A 59 -17.67 -18.63 1.30
C ARG A 59 -16.60 -18.99 2.33
N TYR A 60 -15.34 -19.14 1.90
CA TYR A 60 -14.22 -19.51 2.78
C TYR A 60 -13.48 -18.29 3.36
N GLN A 61 -13.79 -17.07 2.91
CA GLN A 61 -13.11 -15.85 3.36
C GLN A 61 -13.33 -15.53 4.84
N LEU A 62 -14.46 -15.97 5.41
CA LEU A 62 -14.75 -15.83 6.84
C LEU A 62 -14.04 -16.88 7.70
N THR A 63 -13.41 -17.88 7.08
CA THR A 63 -12.81 -19.01 7.79
C THR A 63 -11.31 -19.12 7.52
N ASN A 64 -10.90 -19.77 6.43
CA ASN A 64 -9.49 -20.09 6.18
C ASN A 64 -8.97 -19.74 4.76
N LEU A 65 -9.66 -18.84 4.04
CA LEU A 65 -9.18 -18.21 2.84
C LEU A 65 -8.86 -16.73 3.13
N HIS A 66 -7.60 -16.33 2.98
CA HIS A 66 -7.13 -15.01 3.36
C HIS A 66 -6.57 -14.25 2.15
N TYR A 67 -6.93 -12.98 2.02
CA TYR A 67 -6.32 -12.05 1.06
C TYR A 67 -5.38 -11.04 1.74
N VAL A 68 -5.47 -10.96 3.08
CA VAL A 68 -4.63 -10.10 3.93
C VAL A 68 -4.27 -10.86 5.19
N VAL A 69 -3.02 -10.79 5.60
CA VAL A 69 -2.55 -11.35 6.87
C VAL A 69 -2.69 -10.29 7.97
N GLN A 70 -3.74 -10.41 8.77
CA GLN A 70 -3.98 -9.49 9.90
C GLN A 70 -3.24 -9.92 11.17
N SER A 71 -3.03 -11.21 11.36
CA SER A 71 -2.33 -11.77 12.52
C SER A 71 -1.63 -13.06 12.15
N PHE A 72 -0.35 -13.13 12.41
CA PHE A 72 0.44 -14.35 12.18
C PHE A 72 0.05 -15.51 13.11
N SER A 73 -0.50 -15.23 14.28
CA SER A 73 -0.86 -16.27 15.25
C SER A 73 -1.86 -17.28 14.72
N LYS A 74 -2.69 -16.91 13.72
CA LYS A 74 -3.65 -17.82 13.06
C LYS A 74 -2.98 -18.99 12.34
N PHE A 75 -1.73 -18.83 11.93
CA PHE A 75 -0.99 -19.81 11.12
C PHE A 75 -0.08 -20.71 11.97
N ARG A 76 -0.08 -20.55 13.29
CA ARG A 76 0.74 -21.37 14.19
C ARG A 76 0.36 -22.84 14.12
N ASP A 77 1.37 -23.69 13.92
CA ASP A 77 1.25 -25.16 13.85
C ASP A 77 0.28 -25.64 12.72
N LYS A 78 0.12 -24.82 11.64
CA LYS A 78 -0.78 -25.08 10.51
C LYS A 78 0.00 -25.43 9.24
N ASP A 79 -0.62 -26.23 8.38
CA ASP A 79 -0.20 -26.44 7.00
C ASP A 79 -0.77 -25.30 6.14
N VAL A 80 0.11 -24.41 5.65
CA VAL A 80 -0.28 -23.14 4.99
C VAL A 80 0.06 -23.17 3.51
N LEU A 81 -0.92 -22.86 2.67
CA LEU A 81 -0.73 -22.61 1.24
C LEU A 81 -0.71 -21.10 0.98
N ILE A 82 0.29 -20.61 0.25
CA ILE A 82 0.34 -19.23 -0.24
C ILE A 82 0.36 -19.26 -1.77
N SER A 83 -0.63 -18.62 -2.39
CA SER A 83 -0.70 -18.49 -3.84
C SER A 83 -0.26 -17.11 -4.27
N GLY A 84 0.93 -17.02 -4.85
CA GLY A 84 1.55 -15.79 -5.32
C GLY A 84 3.08 -15.89 -5.36
N GLY A 85 3.74 -15.19 -6.27
CA GLY A 85 5.20 -15.20 -6.43
C GLY A 85 5.83 -13.80 -6.30
N GLY A 86 5.08 -12.79 -5.87
CA GLY A 86 5.56 -11.43 -5.64
C GLY A 86 6.12 -11.23 -4.23
N ASN A 87 6.73 -10.06 -3.98
CA ASN A 87 7.35 -9.72 -2.70
C ASN A 87 6.44 -9.98 -1.50
N THR A 88 5.19 -9.54 -1.55
CA THR A 88 4.22 -9.72 -0.45
C THR A 88 4.01 -11.20 -0.11
N ALA A 89 3.88 -12.08 -1.12
CA ALA A 89 3.71 -13.52 -0.89
C ALA A 89 4.95 -14.12 -0.22
N LEU A 90 6.14 -13.74 -0.68
CA LEU A 90 7.41 -14.26 -0.16
C LEU A 90 7.71 -13.73 1.25
N ASP A 91 7.37 -12.47 1.54
CA ASP A 91 7.48 -11.90 2.89
C ASP A 91 6.57 -12.63 3.88
N TRP A 92 5.30 -12.87 3.50
CA TRP A 92 4.40 -13.67 4.35
C TRP A 92 4.91 -15.09 4.53
N ALA A 93 5.42 -15.72 3.47
CA ALA A 93 6.00 -17.06 3.56
C ALA A 93 7.16 -17.13 4.56
N ARG A 94 8.08 -16.14 4.50
CA ARG A 94 9.22 -16.03 5.42
C ARG A 94 8.78 -15.91 6.88
N ASP A 95 7.80 -15.06 7.16
CA ASP A 95 7.40 -14.79 8.54
C ASP A 95 6.49 -15.89 9.09
N ILE A 96 5.62 -16.47 8.27
CA ILE A 96 4.72 -17.57 8.63
C ILE A 96 5.54 -18.87 8.83
N ALA A 97 6.57 -19.14 8.04
CA ALA A 97 7.39 -20.34 8.17
C ALA A 97 8.07 -20.51 9.54
N LYS A 98 8.25 -19.41 10.28
CA LYS A 98 8.81 -19.44 11.64
C LYS A 98 7.88 -20.05 12.69
N ILE A 99 6.59 -20.14 12.39
CA ILE A 99 5.55 -20.53 13.36
C ILE A 99 4.61 -21.62 12.84
N ALA A 100 4.47 -21.73 11.52
CA ALA A 100 3.63 -22.75 10.88
C ALA A 100 4.27 -24.14 10.96
N LYS A 101 3.47 -25.17 10.81
CA LYS A 101 3.93 -26.56 10.70
C LYS A 101 4.60 -26.77 9.33
N SER A 102 4.01 -26.23 8.26
CA SER A 102 4.59 -26.21 6.93
C SER A 102 4.06 -25.01 6.12
N VAL A 103 4.87 -24.55 5.16
CA VAL A 103 4.47 -23.51 4.21
C VAL A 103 4.78 -23.98 2.78
N THR A 104 3.77 -23.92 1.92
CA THR A 104 3.90 -24.17 0.49
C THR A 104 3.55 -22.89 -0.27
N VAL A 105 4.44 -22.41 -1.12
CA VAL A 105 4.20 -21.26 -2.01
C VAL A 105 4.05 -21.77 -3.44
N ILE A 106 2.94 -21.43 -4.08
CA ILE A 106 2.68 -21.75 -5.48
C ILE A 106 2.65 -20.48 -6.33
N TYR A 107 3.17 -20.55 -7.52
CA TYR A 107 3.15 -19.45 -8.49
C TYR A 107 3.13 -19.94 -9.93
N ARG A 108 2.48 -19.15 -10.83
CA ARG A 108 2.19 -19.57 -12.22
C ARG A 108 3.40 -19.52 -13.15
N LYS A 109 4.41 -18.76 -12.82
CA LYS A 109 5.66 -18.62 -13.62
C LYS A 109 6.68 -19.67 -13.21
N SER A 110 7.72 -19.84 -14.02
CA SER A 110 8.88 -20.68 -13.68
C SER A 110 9.70 -20.11 -12.52
N GLU A 111 9.66 -18.77 -12.34
CA GLU A 111 10.40 -18.04 -11.31
C GLU A 111 9.50 -17.10 -10.55
N THR A 112 9.86 -16.78 -9.31
CA THR A 112 9.22 -15.74 -8.52
C THR A 112 9.55 -14.37 -9.09
N SER A 113 8.65 -13.41 -8.92
CA SER A 113 8.89 -12.00 -9.29
C SER A 113 9.35 -11.13 -8.11
N GLY A 114 9.56 -11.74 -6.95
CA GLY A 114 10.13 -11.10 -5.78
C GLY A 114 11.66 -11.04 -5.82
N TYR A 115 12.25 -10.47 -4.77
CA TYR A 115 13.70 -10.36 -4.65
C TYR A 115 14.36 -11.75 -4.66
N GLU A 116 15.36 -11.93 -5.51
CA GLU A 116 16.06 -13.21 -5.69
C GLU A 116 16.63 -13.78 -4.37
N ALA A 117 17.21 -12.92 -3.54
CA ALA A 117 17.73 -13.30 -2.22
C ALA A 117 16.67 -13.96 -1.32
N MET A 118 15.39 -13.67 -1.50
CA MET A 118 14.32 -14.25 -0.71
C MET A 118 14.16 -15.76 -0.96
N ASN A 119 14.39 -16.22 -2.16
CA ASN A 119 14.27 -17.64 -2.50
C ASN A 119 15.26 -18.52 -1.70
N GLY A 120 16.47 -18.01 -1.46
CA GLY A 120 17.46 -18.67 -0.59
C GLY A 120 16.98 -18.78 0.84
N ILE A 121 16.50 -17.67 1.41
CA ILE A 121 15.97 -17.60 2.77
C ILE A 121 14.78 -18.56 2.97
N LEU A 122 13.84 -18.57 2.01
CA LEU A 122 12.67 -19.46 2.09
C LEU A 122 13.06 -20.93 2.03
N LYS A 123 14.05 -21.28 1.23
CA LYS A 123 14.59 -22.64 1.16
C LYS A 123 15.24 -23.07 2.49
N GLU A 124 16.01 -22.19 3.10
CA GLU A 124 16.61 -22.44 4.44
C GLU A 124 15.55 -22.63 5.54
N LEU A 125 14.43 -21.91 5.44
CA LEU A 125 13.28 -22.06 6.33
C LEU A 125 12.41 -23.28 6.04
N GLY A 126 12.75 -24.11 5.04
CA GLY A 126 12.00 -25.31 4.67
C GLY A 126 10.69 -25.02 3.92
N VAL A 127 10.53 -23.83 3.35
CA VAL A 127 9.35 -23.48 2.55
C VAL A 127 9.42 -24.22 1.21
N GLN A 128 8.32 -24.91 0.89
CA GLN A 128 8.18 -25.57 -0.41
C GLN A 128 7.78 -24.54 -1.48
N LEU A 129 8.59 -24.40 -2.53
CA LEU A 129 8.30 -23.54 -3.68
C LEU A 129 7.87 -24.40 -4.87
N LEU A 130 6.64 -24.20 -5.37
CA LEU A 130 6.07 -24.94 -6.49
C LEU A 130 5.84 -23.97 -7.68
N PRO A 131 6.78 -23.89 -8.63
CA PRO A 131 6.63 -23.11 -9.85
C PRO A 131 5.55 -23.70 -10.76
N ASN A 132 5.15 -22.94 -11.77
CA ASN A 132 4.20 -23.34 -12.80
C ASN A 132 2.91 -23.94 -12.24
N THR A 133 2.47 -23.47 -11.05
CA THR A 133 1.37 -24.07 -10.30
C THR A 133 0.32 -23.01 -9.96
N LYS A 134 -0.94 -23.41 -10.14
CA LYS A 134 -2.11 -22.58 -9.75
C LYS A 134 -3.13 -23.40 -8.96
N ILE A 135 -3.98 -22.71 -8.20
CA ILE A 135 -5.16 -23.31 -7.61
C ILE A 135 -6.18 -23.58 -8.73
N LYS A 136 -6.68 -24.82 -8.80
CA LYS A 136 -7.71 -25.22 -9.74
C LYS A 136 -9.08 -25.23 -9.07
N GLN A 137 -9.16 -25.73 -7.84
CA GLN A 137 -10.40 -25.91 -7.11
C GLN A 137 -10.13 -26.04 -5.62
N PHE A 138 -11.03 -25.51 -4.81
CA PHE A 138 -11.14 -25.83 -3.37
C PHE A 138 -12.10 -27.01 -3.14
N ILE A 139 -11.78 -27.85 -2.17
CA ILE A 139 -12.63 -28.91 -1.67
C ILE A 139 -12.89 -28.57 -0.21
N GLY A 140 -14.15 -28.30 0.13
CA GLY A 140 -14.58 -27.98 1.48
C GLY A 140 -14.61 -29.20 2.40
N ASN A 141 -14.77 -28.94 3.70
CA ASN A 141 -15.16 -29.94 4.69
C ASN A 141 -16.63 -30.39 4.49
N ASP A 142 -17.12 -31.30 5.30
CA ASP A 142 -18.49 -31.87 5.18
C ASP A 142 -19.59 -30.79 5.14
N ASN A 143 -19.41 -29.68 5.86
CA ASN A 143 -20.35 -28.56 5.88
C ASN A 143 -20.02 -27.47 4.84
N ASP A 144 -18.99 -27.67 4.04
CA ASP A 144 -18.49 -26.71 3.02
C ASP A 144 -18.21 -25.28 3.54
N THR A 145 -17.81 -25.19 4.81
CA THR A 145 -17.53 -23.90 5.49
C THR A 145 -16.05 -23.57 5.58
N ARG A 146 -15.16 -24.57 5.42
CA ARG A 146 -13.70 -24.44 5.42
C ARG A 146 -13.10 -25.22 4.28
N ILE A 147 -12.03 -24.71 3.69
CA ILE A 147 -11.19 -25.47 2.77
C ILE A 147 -10.53 -26.61 3.57
N HIS A 148 -10.65 -27.82 3.07
CA HIS A 148 -9.99 -29.00 3.60
C HIS A 148 -8.87 -29.47 2.67
N GLN A 149 -9.09 -29.40 1.35
CA GLN A 149 -8.09 -29.74 0.35
C GLN A 149 -8.13 -28.74 -0.80
N VAL A 150 -7.00 -28.66 -1.52
CA VAL A 150 -6.85 -27.81 -2.69
C VAL A 150 -6.36 -28.67 -3.86
N LYS A 151 -7.04 -28.57 -5.01
CA LYS A 151 -6.54 -29.10 -6.28
C LYS A 151 -5.58 -28.08 -6.88
N LEU A 152 -4.34 -28.48 -7.03
CA LEU A 152 -3.26 -27.72 -7.65
C LEU A 152 -3.04 -28.24 -9.08
N GLU A 153 -3.01 -27.35 -10.04
CA GLU A 153 -2.76 -27.67 -11.45
C GLU A 153 -1.39 -27.10 -11.87
N ASN A 154 -0.51 -27.96 -12.37
CA ASN A 154 0.67 -27.50 -13.05
C ASN A 154 0.28 -26.96 -14.44
N VAL A 155 0.58 -25.68 -14.71
CA VAL A 155 0.09 -24.97 -15.91
C VAL A 155 0.78 -25.42 -17.20
N GLU A 156 1.94 -26.06 -17.12
CA GLU A 156 2.66 -26.57 -18.30
C GLU A 156 2.21 -27.98 -18.68
N SER A 157 2.17 -28.88 -17.67
CA SER A 157 1.84 -30.28 -17.90
C SER A 157 0.35 -30.61 -17.82
N GLY A 158 -0.46 -29.70 -17.25
CA GLY A 158 -1.87 -29.95 -16.94
C GLY A 158 -2.10 -30.97 -15.81
N LYS A 159 -1.04 -31.47 -15.17
CA LYS A 159 -1.15 -32.43 -14.05
C LYS A 159 -1.86 -31.79 -12.88
N ILE A 160 -2.82 -32.50 -12.31
CA ILE A 160 -3.56 -32.06 -11.12
C ILE A 160 -3.18 -32.94 -9.95
N GLU A 161 -2.84 -32.28 -8.84
CA GLU A 161 -2.60 -32.92 -7.54
C GLU A 161 -3.54 -32.35 -6.49
N THR A 162 -3.95 -33.18 -5.54
CA THR A 162 -4.81 -32.77 -4.43
C THR A 162 -4.00 -32.82 -3.14
N GLN A 163 -3.95 -31.71 -2.41
CA GLN A 163 -3.24 -31.61 -1.13
C GLN A 163 -4.14 -30.97 -0.07
N ALA A 164 -3.95 -31.38 1.19
CA ALA A 164 -4.67 -30.81 2.33
C ALA A 164 -3.91 -29.60 2.87
N PHE A 165 -4.65 -28.55 3.22
CA PHE A 165 -4.14 -27.36 3.88
C PHE A 165 -5.12 -26.86 4.93
N ASP A 166 -4.59 -26.36 6.05
CA ASP A 166 -5.38 -25.74 7.11
C ASP A 166 -5.79 -24.31 6.76
N GLU A 167 -4.87 -23.55 6.15
CA GLU A 167 -5.07 -22.13 5.83
C GLU A 167 -4.53 -21.84 4.42
N VAL A 168 -5.23 -20.97 3.70
CA VAL A 168 -4.86 -20.58 2.33
C VAL A 168 -4.78 -19.06 2.24
N ILE A 169 -3.68 -18.55 1.68
CA ILE A 169 -3.44 -17.11 1.47
C ILE A 169 -3.34 -16.86 -0.04
N ILE A 170 -4.09 -15.88 -0.52
CA ILE A 170 -4.04 -15.40 -1.90
C ILE A 170 -3.32 -14.07 -1.95
N SER A 171 -2.23 -14.01 -2.71
CA SER A 171 -1.42 -12.80 -2.91
C SER A 171 -1.18 -12.57 -4.41
N HIS A 172 -2.25 -12.22 -5.12
CA HIS A 172 -2.25 -12.00 -6.58
C HIS A 172 -2.12 -10.52 -6.96
N GLY A 173 -1.69 -9.66 -6.02
CA GLY A 173 -1.62 -8.22 -6.19
C GLY A 173 -2.90 -7.53 -5.74
N PHE A 174 -2.98 -6.26 -6.08
CA PHE A 174 -4.05 -5.37 -5.64
C PHE A 174 -4.61 -4.59 -6.81
N ASP A 175 -5.88 -4.24 -6.72
CA ASP A 175 -6.50 -3.21 -7.54
C ASP A 175 -6.50 -1.91 -6.74
N HIS A 176 -6.21 -0.82 -7.42
CA HIS A 176 -6.16 0.50 -6.85
C HIS A 176 -7.34 1.32 -7.35
N GLU A 177 -8.01 1.99 -6.43
CA GLU A 177 -9.10 2.90 -6.74
C GLU A 177 -8.85 4.26 -6.10
N ASN A 178 -9.09 5.31 -6.85
CA ASN A 178 -9.02 6.67 -6.33
C ASN A 178 -10.22 7.48 -6.84
N PRO A 179 -11.39 7.33 -6.20
CA PRO A 179 -12.60 8.04 -6.62
C PRO A 179 -12.41 9.56 -6.62
N LEU A 180 -11.69 10.11 -5.64
CA LEU A 180 -11.42 11.54 -5.57
C LEU A 180 -10.77 12.07 -6.84
N LEU A 181 -9.80 11.36 -7.42
CA LEU A 181 -9.13 11.82 -8.64
C LEU A 181 -10.00 11.68 -9.90
N LYS A 182 -10.93 10.74 -9.93
CA LYS A 182 -11.83 10.51 -11.06
C LYS A 182 -12.94 11.56 -11.12
N ASP A 183 -13.51 11.89 -9.97
CA ASP A 183 -14.76 12.66 -9.88
C ASP A 183 -14.54 14.11 -9.41
N CYS A 184 -13.28 14.48 -9.09
CA CYS A 184 -12.93 15.80 -8.57
C CYS A 184 -13.21 16.92 -9.59
N THR A 185 -13.82 18.01 -9.13
CA THR A 185 -14.07 19.22 -9.93
C THR A 185 -12.77 19.82 -10.49
N SER A 186 -11.68 19.80 -9.70
CA SER A 186 -10.35 20.14 -10.19
C SER A 186 -9.76 18.97 -10.96
N GLN A 187 -9.81 19.03 -12.29
CA GLN A 187 -9.29 17.97 -13.16
C GLN A 187 -7.76 17.94 -13.14
N PHE A 188 -7.21 16.81 -12.76
CA PHE A 188 -5.78 16.56 -12.73
C PHE A 188 -5.32 15.78 -13.95
N GLU A 189 -4.13 16.05 -14.45
CA GLU A 189 -3.46 15.11 -15.32
C GLU A 189 -3.06 13.88 -14.51
N LEU A 190 -3.58 12.72 -14.90
CA LEU A 190 -3.25 11.45 -14.29
C LEU A 190 -2.13 10.75 -15.07
N TYR A 191 -1.27 10.02 -14.34
CA TYR A 191 -0.31 9.12 -14.95
C TYR A 191 -0.97 7.80 -15.34
N ASP A 192 -1.85 7.30 -14.48
CA ASP A 192 -2.68 6.11 -14.67
C ASP A 192 -4.03 6.30 -13.95
N GLU A 193 -4.78 5.24 -13.76
CA GLU A 193 -6.13 5.31 -13.20
C GLU A 193 -6.21 5.82 -11.76
N TYR A 194 -5.10 5.84 -11.01
CA TYR A 194 -5.09 6.16 -9.58
C TYR A 194 -3.97 7.08 -9.12
N ARG A 195 -2.99 7.42 -9.99
CA ARG A 195 -1.86 8.29 -9.66
C ARG A 195 -1.90 9.62 -10.40
N VAL A 196 -1.52 10.67 -9.70
CA VAL A 196 -1.37 12.01 -10.28
C VAL A 196 -0.03 12.10 -11.02
N LYS A 197 -0.05 12.71 -12.20
CA LYS A 197 1.16 13.02 -12.95
C LYS A 197 1.90 14.19 -12.30
N GLY A 198 3.15 13.95 -11.89
CA GLY A 198 4.06 14.95 -11.37
C GLY A 198 4.94 15.55 -12.47
N PHE A 199 5.27 16.82 -12.35
CA PHE A 199 6.09 17.56 -13.32
C PHE A 199 7.50 17.81 -12.78
N GLY A 200 8.32 16.77 -12.77
CA GLY A 200 9.73 16.82 -12.36
C GLY A 200 9.98 16.91 -10.85
N ASN A 201 8.96 17.24 -10.09
CA ASN A 201 8.94 17.32 -8.65
C ASN A 201 7.53 16.96 -8.14
N THR A 202 7.09 17.53 -7.04
CA THR A 202 5.78 17.26 -6.42
C THR A 202 4.64 18.18 -6.94
N THR A 203 4.85 18.98 -7.97
CA THR A 203 3.80 19.79 -8.59
C THR A 203 2.85 18.92 -9.41
N THR A 204 1.59 19.34 -9.50
CA THR A 204 0.56 18.71 -10.35
C THR A 204 0.23 19.64 -11.54
N SER A 205 -0.70 19.20 -12.42
CA SER A 205 -1.22 20.05 -13.49
C SER A 205 -2.06 21.23 -12.97
N VAL A 206 -2.46 21.21 -11.70
CA VAL A 206 -3.24 22.28 -11.07
C VAL A 206 -2.34 23.07 -10.12
N GLU A 207 -2.08 24.33 -10.48
CA GLU A 207 -1.27 25.23 -9.67
C GLU A 207 -1.84 25.41 -8.27
N GLY A 208 -0.98 25.29 -7.25
CA GLY A 208 -1.34 25.34 -5.82
C GLY A 208 -1.76 23.99 -5.26
N ILE A 209 -1.78 22.94 -6.10
CA ILE A 209 -1.99 21.56 -5.67
C ILE A 209 -0.72 20.75 -5.91
N TYR A 210 -0.29 20.06 -4.88
CA TYR A 210 0.93 19.25 -4.83
C TYR A 210 0.60 17.81 -4.46
N ALA A 211 1.50 16.88 -4.77
CA ALA A 211 1.33 15.48 -4.43
C ALA A 211 2.64 14.87 -3.95
N CYS A 212 2.60 14.00 -2.94
CA CYS A 212 3.79 13.36 -2.37
C CYS A 212 3.54 11.89 -2.03
N GLY A 213 4.60 11.08 -2.05
CA GLY A 213 4.52 9.64 -1.83
C GLY A 213 3.98 8.89 -3.06
N ASP A 214 3.31 7.76 -2.83
CA ASP A 214 2.93 6.85 -3.92
C ASP A 214 1.82 7.36 -4.84
N ILE A 215 1.11 8.43 -4.42
CA ILE A 215 0.08 9.06 -5.25
C ILE A 215 0.65 9.82 -6.44
N VAL A 216 1.90 10.29 -6.38
CA VAL A 216 2.54 11.02 -7.47
C VAL A 216 3.50 10.13 -8.25
N HIS A 217 3.44 10.25 -9.58
CA HIS A 217 4.40 9.60 -10.48
C HIS A 217 5.08 10.61 -11.40
N HIS A 218 6.39 10.53 -11.51
CA HIS A 218 7.24 11.27 -12.44
C HIS A 218 8.48 10.43 -12.79
N ASP A 219 9.22 10.79 -13.82
CA ASP A 219 10.33 9.99 -14.36
C ASP A 219 11.43 9.64 -13.35
N ALA A 220 11.67 10.52 -12.38
CA ALA A 220 12.65 10.28 -11.31
C ALA A 220 12.05 9.62 -10.04
N LYS A 221 10.81 9.12 -10.12
CA LYS A 221 10.12 8.58 -8.95
C LYS A 221 10.67 7.22 -8.53
N VAL A 222 11.05 7.11 -7.27
CA VAL A 222 11.39 5.85 -6.61
C VAL A 222 10.31 5.56 -5.57
N HIS A 223 9.65 4.40 -5.68
CA HIS A 223 8.58 3.99 -4.78
C HIS A 223 9.14 3.38 -3.48
N LEU A 224 9.66 4.25 -2.61
CA LEU A 224 10.19 3.91 -1.29
C LEU A 224 9.67 4.91 -0.25
N ILE A 225 9.61 4.49 1.01
CA ILE A 225 9.26 5.34 2.15
C ILE A 225 10.20 6.57 2.23
N ALA A 226 11.49 6.36 2.02
CA ALA A 226 12.49 7.46 2.02
C ALA A 226 12.18 8.52 0.95
N SER A 227 11.74 8.12 -0.25
CA SER A 227 11.34 9.04 -1.31
C SER A 227 10.08 9.81 -0.95
N ALA A 228 9.13 9.18 -0.25
CA ALA A 228 7.91 9.84 0.19
C ALA A 228 8.20 10.98 1.18
N PHE A 229 9.18 10.83 2.08
CA PHE A 229 9.66 11.92 2.93
C PHE A 229 10.28 13.07 2.14
N SER A 230 11.10 12.75 1.15
CA SER A 230 11.69 13.77 0.25
C SER A 230 10.60 14.52 -0.51
N ASP A 231 9.63 13.81 -1.09
CA ASP A 231 8.50 14.41 -1.77
C ASP A 231 7.71 15.33 -0.83
N ALA A 232 7.42 14.87 0.39
CA ALA A 232 6.67 15.66 1.36
C ALA A 232 7.39 16.98 1.71
N GLY A 233 8.72 16.94 1.89
CA GLY A 233 9.53 18.14 2.11
C GLY A 233 9.45 19.10 0.92
N ASN A 234 9.57 18.60 -0.30
CA ASN A 234 9.45 19.39 -1.52
C ASN A 234 8.05 20.00 -1.68
N ALA A 235 6.99 19.19 -1.48
CA ALA A 235 5.61 19.66 -1.56
C ALA A 235 5.32 20.76 -0.54
N ALA A 236 5.77 20.59 0.70
CA ALA A 236 5.60 21.59 1.75
C ALA A 236 6.33 22.90 1.43
N ASN A 237 7.57 22.84 0.93
CA ASN A 237 8.33 24.00 0.55
C ASN A 237 7.68 24.76 -0.64
N LEU A 238 7.24 24.02 -1.65
CA LEU A 238 6.54 24.60 -2.81
C LEU A 238 5.18 25.21 -2.41
N ALA A 239 4.42 24.55 -1.56
CA ALA A 239 3.17 25.10 -1.03
C ALA A 239 3.42 26.38 -0.22
N LYS A 240 4.48 26.41 0.59
CA LYS A 240 4.86 27.62 1.36
C LYS A 240 5.20 28.80 0.44
N THR A 241 6.02 28.59 -0.58
CA THR A 241 6.41 29.65 -1.52
C THR A 241 5.26 30.10 -2.41
N TYR A 242 4.31 29.19 -2.74
CA TYR A 242 3.09 29.56 -3.42
C TYR A 242 2.18 30.45 -2.57
N ILE A 243 2.02 30.12 -1.28
CA ILE A 243 1.20 30.90 -0.35
C ILE A 243 1.86 32.24 -0.03
N GLU A 244 3.18 32.25 0.17
CA GLU A 244 4.00 33.40 0.53
C GLU A 244 5.15 33.57 -0.47
N PRO A 245 4.96 34.31 -1.58
CA PRO A 245 5.97 34.42 -2.65
C PRO A 245 7.32 34.99 -2.22
N HIS A 246 7.36 35.68 -1.07
CA HIS A 246 8.60 36.22 -0.49
C HIS A 246 9.25 35.30 0.55
N ALA A 247 8.68 34.12 0.79
CA ALA A 247 9.29 33.12 1.68
C ALA A 247 10.62 32.62 1.09
N ALA A 248 11.52 32.19 1.98
CA ALA A 248 12.77 31.55 1.55
C ALA A 248 12.45 30.27 0.75
N THR A 249 13.14 30.12 -0.38
CA THR A 249 12.98 28.96 -1.29
C THR A 249 13.80 27.75 -0.83
N GLU A 250 14.72 27.94 0.10
CA GLU A 250 15.58 26.90 0.64
C GLU A 250 15.16 26.55 2.07
N GLY A 251 15.11 25.27 2.38
CA GLY A 251 14.90 24.80 3.74
C GLY A 251 16.15 25.00 4.59
N TYR A 252 15.98 25.59 5.78
CA TYR A 252 17.07 25.71 6.75
C TYR A 252 17.20 24.43 7.56
N VAL A 253 18.43 24.04 7.91
CA VAL A 253 18.68 22.98 8.89
C VAL A 253 18.14 23.39 10.26
N SER A 254 17.51 22.46 10.96
CA SER A 254 16.82 22.72 12.24
C SER A 254 17.73 23.33 13.31
N SER A 255 19.04 23.06 13.27
CA SER A 255 20.03 23.61 14.19
C SER A 255 20.24 25.13 14.03
N HIS A 256 19.85 25.70 12.89
CA HIS A 256 19.92 27.14 12.62
C HIS A 256 18.56 27.84 12.74
N ASN A 257 17.52 27.10 13.13
CA ASN A 257 16.18 27.67 13.27
C ASN A 257 15.88 27.99 14.74
N ASP A 258 16.01 29.27 15.09
CA ASP A 258 15.77 29.75 16.47
C ASP A 258 14.36 29.50 16.99
N ILE A 259 13.37 29.33 16.09
CA ILE A 259 11.96 29.02 16.46
C ILE A 259 11.88 27.71 17.27
N PHE A 260 12.73 26.73 16.98
CA PHE A 260 12.73 25.42 17.66
C PHE A 260 13.72 25.31 18.81
N LYS A 261 14.50 26.37 19.09
CA LYS A 261 15.58 26.33 20.08
C LYS A 261 15.10 25.98 21.49
N GLU A 262 14.00 26.57 21.92
CA GLU A 262 13.43 26.29 23.24
C GLU A 262 12.78 24.88 23.30
N SER A 263 11.98 24.54 22.28
CA SER A 263 11.36 23.21 22.19
C SER A 263 12.39 22.08 22.07
N ASN A 264 13.52 22.32 21.43
CA ASN A 264 14.61 21.36 21.33
C ASN A 264 15.31 21.17 22.69
N LYS A 265 15.43 22.21 23.52
CA LYS A 265 15.99 22.07 24.88
C LYS A 265 15.18 21.12 25.73
N ASP A 266 13.84 21.23 25.69
CA ASP A 266 12.96 20.36 26.45
C ASP A 266 13.09 18.89 26.04
N ILE A 267 13.17 18.63 24.74
CA ILE A 267 13.39 17.28 24.21
C ILE A 267 14.77 16.72 24.61
N VAL A 268 15.82 17.53 24.48
CA VAL A 268 17.18 17.14 24.88
C VAL A 268 17.21 16.80 26.37
N ASN A 269 16.60 17.63 27.21
CA ASN A 269 16.53 17.40 28.66
C ASN A 269 15.72 16.13 29.02
N GLN A 270 14.66 15.84 28.26
CA GLN A 270 13.80 14.68 28.51
C GLN A 270 14.43 13.35 28.10
N TYR A 271 15.24 13.31 27.02
CA TYR A 271 15.71 12.07 26.41
C TYR A 271 17.21 11.85 26.43
N LEU A 272 18.01 12.86 26.77
CA LEU A 272 19.47 12.76 26.79
C LEU A 272 20.08 12.97 28.19
N TYR A 273 19.29 13.36 29.16
CA TYR A 273 19.64 13.50 30.56
C TYR A 273 18.52 12.93 31.44
#